data_63ab16fc9069a62bdb7559019e310a7a
#
_entry.id   63ab16fc9069a62bdb7559019e310a7a
#
_cell.length_a   1.000
_cell.length_b   1.000
_cell.length_c   1.000
_cell.angle_alpha   90.00
_cell.angle_beta   90.00
_cell.angle_gamma   90.00
#
_symmetry.space_group_name_H-M   'P 1'
#
loop_
_entity.id
_entity.type
_entity.pdbx_description
1 polymer ?
#
loop_
_entity_poly.entity_id
_entity_poly.type
_entity_poly.pdbx_seq_one_letter_code
_entity_poly.pdbx_strand_id
1 'polypeptide(L)'
;MHFLIGWGFMELVFATTVDFFASRGWFIKYLPEFDTPWFACLNDTGGLMLTIGLIMALYRRHIDKPDALPQTTTSGRGNLFGDSGILWFLLLLCLGGFLSEAARLAMDKPITAHFSYVGYTISHFLPDSIWISMERKIWWFHAITSLLFLSLLPMTKMFHVIASVTKQIKIKHAMIRQ
;
A
#
# COMPACT_ATOMS: atom_id res chain seq x y z
N MET A 1 3.48 -1.49 -15.25
CA MET A 1 4.16 -1.79 -13.98
C MET A 1 4.31 -0.55 -13.11
N HIS A 2 5.18 0.43 -13.44
CA HIS A 2 5.40 1.63 -12.60
C HIS A 2 4.12 2.43 -12.31
N PHE A 3 3.24 2.57 -13.29
CA PHE A 3 1.96 3.22 -13.13
C PHE A 3 1.09 2.51 -12.07
N LEU A 4 0.98 1.17 -12.14
CA LEU A 4 0.19 0.38 -11.19
C LEU A 4 0.73 0.51 -9.77
N ILE A 5 2.06 0.43 -9.60
CA ILE A 5 2.69 0.56 -8.28
C ILE A 5 2.49 1.98 -7.74
N GLY A 6 2.78 2.99 -8.56
CA GLY A 6 2.71 4.39 -8.12
C GLY A 6 1.29 4.82 -7.79
N TRP A 7 0.34 4.51 -8.66
CA TRP A 7 -1.06 4.89 -8.47
C TRP A 7 -1.71 4.13 -7.33
N GLY A 8 -1.55 2.79 -7.28
CA GLY A 8 -2.09 1.98 -6.19
C GLY A 8 -1.50 2.37 -4.83
N PHE A 9 -0.21 2.69 -4.75
CA PHE A 9 0.41 3.17 -3.52
C PHE A 9 -0.16 4.53 -3.08
N MET A 10 -0.29 5.48 -3.99
CA MET A 10 -0.85 6.81 -3.68
C MET A 10 -2.30 6.72 -3.23
N GLU A 11 -3.09 5.85 -3.85
CA GLU A 11 -4.48 5.60 -3.48
C GLU A 11 -4.60 5.02 -2.07
N LEU A 12 -3.79 4.02 -1.73
CA LEU A 12 -3.78 3.44 -0.39
C LEU A 12 -3.33 4.44 0.68
N VAL A 13 -2.31 5.27 0.39
CA VAL A 13 -1.88 6.34 1.30
C VAL A 13 -3.01 7.34 1.52
N PHE A 14 -3.72 7.72 0.46
CA PHE A 14 -4.87 8.60 0.55
C PHE A 14 -5.99 7.95 1.39
N ALA A 15 -6.38 6.72 1.09
CA ALA A 15 -7.42 6.01 1.81
C ALA A 15 -7.09 5.87 3.30
N THR A 16 -5.87 5.44 3.65
CA THR A 16 -5.42 5.32 5.04
C THR A 16 -5.42 6.68 5.76
N THR A 17 -5.04 7.74 5.06
CA THR A 17 -5.04 9.10 5.61
C THR A 17 -6.47 9.57 5.91
N VAL A 18 -7.40 9.35 4.98
CA VAL A 18 -8.82 9.69 5.16
C VAL A 18 -9.42 8.93 6.33
N ASP A 19 -9.18 7.61 6.40
CA ASP A 19 -9.66 6.77 7.50
C ASP A 19 -9.09 7.21 8.86
N PHE A 20 -7.80 7.55 8.90
CA PHE A 20 -7.17 8.06 10.13
C PHE A 20 -7.87 9.32 10.65
N PHE A 21 -8.23 10.26 9.79
CA PHE A 21 -8.95 11.47 10.19
C PHE A 21 -10.40 11.18 10.53
N ALA A 22 -11.07 10.29 9.79
CA ALA A 22 -12.43 9.87 10.06
C ALA A 22 -12.54 9.20 11.44
N SER A 23 -11.69 8.24 11.73
CA SER A 23 -11.69 7.47 12.99
C SER A 23 -11.35 8.31 14.24
N ARG A 24 -10.61 9.43 14.07
CA ARG A 24 -10.24 10.34 15.16
C ARG A 24 -11.26 11.45 15.42
N GLY A 25 -12.32 11.50 14.66
CA GLY A 25 -13.32 12.53 14.86
C GLY A 25 -12.98 13.90 14.28
N TRP A 26 -11.90 14.02 13.55
CA TRP A 26 -11.50 15.24 12.87
C TRP A 26 -12.21 15.32 11.52
N PHE A 27 -13.06 16.33 11.32
CA PHE A 27 -13.87 16.52 10.11
C PHE A 27 -14.91 15.40 9.85
N ILE A 28 -15.33 14.67 10.87
CA ILE A 28 -16.10 13.41 10.83
C ILE A 28 -17.32 13.44 9.92
N LYS A 29 -18.02 14.54 9.85
CA LYS A 29 -19.34 14.60 9.20
C LYS A 29 -19.29 14.38 7.68
N TYR A 30 -18.12 14.52 7.06
CA TYR A 30 -17.97 14.57 5.61
C TYR A 30 -16.98 13.55 5.04
N LEU A 31 -16.23 12.84 5.90
CA LEU A 31 -15.26 11.85 5.45
C LEU A 31 -15.92 10.47 5.33
N PRO A 32 -15.63 9.73 4.26
CA PRO A 32 -16.13 8.37 4.10
C PRO A 32 -15.42 7.43 5.09
N GLU A 33 -16.19 6.52 5.67
CA GLU A 33 -15.67 5.38 6.43
C GLU A 33 -15.37 4.21 5.46
N PHE A 34 -14.54 3.25 5.88
CA PHE A 34 -14.22 2.07 5.08
C PHE A 34 -15.47 1.26 4.66
N ASP A 35 -16.56 1.33 5.42
CA ASP A 35 -17.82 0.67 5.09
C ASP A 35 -18.66 1.43 4.04
N THR A 36 -18.22 2.61 3.62
CA THR A 36 -18.85 3.33 2.51
C THR A 36 -18.56 2.58 1.20
N PRO A 37 -19.58 2.16 0.43
CA PRO A 37 -19.41 1.25 -0.72
C PRO A 37 -18.36 1.68 -1.73
N TRP A 38 -18.40 2.93 -2.15
CA TRP A 38 -17.44 3.43 -3.15
C TRP A 38 -16.01 3.51 -2.60
N PHE A 39 -15.85 3.82 -1.30
CA PHE A 39 -14.56 3.94 -0.66
C PHE A 39 -13.93 2.56 -0.41
N ALA A 40 -14.74 1.58 -0.01
CA ALA A 40 -14.33 0.18 0.11
C ALA A 40 -13.82 -0.37 -1.24
N CYS A 41 -14.59 -0.15 -2.31
CA CYS A 41 -14.22 -0.55 -3.66
C CYS A 41 -12.92 0.14 -4.14
N LEU A 42 -12.79 1.44 -3.86
CA LEU A 42 -11.59 2.21 -4.19
C LEU A 42 -10.36 1.62 -3.48
N ASN A 43 -10.44 1.41 -2.17
CA ASN A 43 -9.34 0.85 -1.36
C ASN A 43 -8.88 -0.53 -1.86
N ASP A 44 -9.81 -1.42 -2.14
CA ASP A 44 -9.51 -2.75 -2.69
C ASP A 44 -8.88 -2.69 -4.09
N THR A 45 -9.38 -1.77 -4.93
CA THR A 45 -8.81 -1.54 -6.26
C THR A 45 -7.37 -1.05 -6.17
N GLY A 46 -7.07 -0.10 -5.30
CA GLY A 46 -5.73 0.41 -5.05
C GLY A 46 -4.77 -0.69 -4.57
N GLY A 47 -5.22 -1.49 -3.61
CA GLY A 47 -4.47 -2.64 -3.11
C GLY A 47 -4.18 -3.67 -4.19
N LEU A 48 -5.18 -3.96 -5.04
CA LEU A 48 -5.02 -4.90 -6.16
C LEU A 48 -4.06 -4.37 -7.22
N MET A 49 -4.19 -3.11 -7.61
CA MET A 49 -3.29 -2.45 -8.55
C MET A 49 -1.85 -2.49 -8.07
N LEU A 50 -1.62 -2.16 -6.80
CA LEU A 50 -0.30 -2.23 -6.19
C LEU A 50 0.24 -3.66 -6.18
N THR A 51 -0.55 -4.63 -5.75
CA THR A 51 -0.16 -6.05 -5.69
C THR A 51 0.22 -6.59 -7.07
N ILE A 52 -0.61 -6.36 -8.09
CA ILE A 52 -0.32 -6.78 -9.48
C ILE A 52 0.95 -6.10 -9.98
N GLY A 53 1.09 -4.81 -9.76
CA GLY A 53 2.28 -4.05 -10.15
C GLY A 53 3.56 -4.59 -9.51
N LEU A 54 3.51 -4.96 -8.23
CA LEU A 54 4.63 -5.55 -7.48
C LEU A 54 4.98 -6.95 -7.98
N ILE A 55 3.98 -7.80 -8.23
CA ILE A 55 4.19 -9.14 -8.80
C ILE A 55 4.87 -9.02 -10.18
N MET A 56 4.38 -8.14 -11.04
CA MET A 56 5.00 -7.88 -12.35
C MET A 56 6.45 -7.38 -12.22
N ALA A 57 6.72 -6.52 -11.24
CA ALA A 57 8.07 -6.00 -10.98
C ALA A 57 9.03 -7.10 -10.49
N LEU A 58 8.55 -7.94 -9.58
CA LEU A 58 9.32 -9.08 -9.07
C LEU A 58 9.55 -10.13 -10.15
N TYR A 59 8.53 -10.44 -10.95
CA TYR A 59 8.64 -11.37 -12.09
C TYR A 59 9.72 -10.91 -13.05
N ARG A 60 9.63 -9.67 -13.54
CA ARG A 60 10.60 -9.09 -14.46
C ARG A 60 12.03 -9.13 -13.89
N ARG A 61 12.17 -8.91 -12.59
CA ARG A 61 13.48 -8.82 -11.96
C ARG A 61 14.13 -10.20 -11.74
N HIS A 62 13.33 -11.22 -11.41
CA HIS A 62 13.87 -12.53 -11.04
C HIS A 62 13.86 -13.53 -12.20
N ILE A 63 12.89 -13.41 -13.10
CA ILE A 63 12.68 -14.38 -14.20
C ILE A 63 13.22 -13.84 -15.52
N ASP A 64 12.78 -12.66 -15.97
CA ASP A 64 13.22 -12.13 -17.26
C ASP A 64 14.67 -11.64 -17.25
N LYS A 65 15.21 -11.26 -16.08
CA LYS A 65 16.60 -10.79 -15.88
C LYS A 65 17.12 -10.00 -17.08
N PRO A 66 16.53 -8.89 -17.50
CA PRO A 66 17.03 -8.14 -18.63
C PRO A 66 18.46 -7.69 -18.32
N ASP A 67 19.42 -7.99 -19.20
CA ASP A 67 20.86 -7.68 -19.08
C ASP A 67 21.15 -6.18 -18.87
N ALA A 68 20.16 -5.35 -19.16
CA ALA A 68 20.25 -3.89 -19.09
C ALA A 68 19.80 -3.27 -17.75
N LEU A 69 19.46 -4.04 -16.72
CA LEU A 69 19.26 -3.44 -15.40
C LEU A 69 20.62 -3.16 -14.79
N PRO A 70 21.11 -1.90 -14.78
CA PRO A 70 22.35 -1.61 -14.09
C PRO A 70 22.14 -2.04 -12.65
N GLN A 71 22.91 -3.04 -12.24
CA GLN A 71 23.15 -3.26 -10.83
C GLN A 71 23.84 -1.98 -10.37
N THR A 72 23.07 -1.04 -9.87
CA THR A 72 23.64 0.16 -9.26
C THR A 72 24.41 -0.32 -8.04
N THR A 73 25.63 -0.72 -8.28
CA THR A 73 26.70 -0.72 -7.29
C THR A 73 26.96 0.72 -6.90
N THR A 74 25.98 1.37 -6.33
CA THR A 74 26.22 2.55 -5.52
C THR A 74 26.74 2.03 -4.18
N SER A 75 28.00 1.60 -4.26
CA SER A 75 28.91 1.56 -3.13
C SER A 75 28.74 2.88 -2.37
N GLY A 76 28.21 2.84 -1.16
CA GLY A 76 28.45 3.94 -0.26
C GLY A 76 27.29 4.61 0.44
N ARG A 77 26.09 3.98 0.57
CA ARG A 77 25.17 4.30 1.68
C ARG A 77 24.11 3.19 1.75
N GLY A 78 24.26 2.36 2.79
CA GLY A 78 23.46 1.21 3.16
C GLY A 78 22.09 1.05 2.48
N ASN A 79 22.05 0.30 1.38
CA ASN A 79 20.81 -0.34 0.97
C ASN A 79 20.52 -1.44 1.99
N LEU A 80 19.89 -1.10 3.12
CA LEU A 80 19.44 -2.04 4.14
C LEU A 80 18.54 -3.14 3.53
N PHE A 81 17.88 -2.80 2.43
CA PHE A 81 17.15 -3.72 1.58
C PHE A 81 17.60 -3.46 0.14
N GLY A 82 18.19 -4.44 -0.52
CA GLY A 82 18.43 -4.35 -1.97
C GLY A 82 17.12 -3.99 -2.69
N ASP A 83 17.19 -3.50 -3.93
CA ASP A 83 16.01 -3.06 -4.69
C ASP A 83 14.87 -4.10 -4.73
N SER A 84 15.17 -5.40 -4.59
CA SER A 84 14.17 -6.47 -4.47
C SER A 84 13.53 -6.53 -3.09
N GLY A 85 14.28 -6.24 -2.04
CA GLY A 85 13.77 -6.31 -0.66
C GLY A 85 12.63 -5.33 -0.41
N ILE A 86 12.70 -4.13 -0.99
CA ILE A 86 11.62 -3.12 -0.89
C ILE A 86 10.34 -3.64 -1.58
N LEU A 87 10.47 -4.29 -2.75
CA LEU A 87 9.32 -4.84 -3.47
C LEU A 87 8.66 -5.97 -2.68
N TRP A 88 9.45 -6.86 -2.09
CA TRP A 88 8.94 -7.91 -1.20
C TRP A 88 8.29 -7.35 0.05
N PHE A 89 8.87 -6.31 0.63
CA PHE A 89 8.32 -5.67 1.81
C PHE A 89 6.97 -4.99 1.52
N LEU A 90 6.86 -4.28 0.40
CA LEU A 90 5.59 -3.71 -0.06
C LEU A 90 4.54 -4.79 -0.34
N LEU A 91 4.95 -5.91 -0.95
CA LEU A 91 4.04 -7.02 -1.19
C LEU A 91 3.52 -7.62 0.12
N LEU A 92 4.40 -7.77 1.11
CA LEU A 92 4.02 -8.21 2.46
C LEU A 92 3.02 -7.25 3.11
N LEU A 93 3.22 -5.94 2.95
CA LEU A 93 2.29 -4.92 3.44
C LEU A 93 0.91 -5.04 2.78
N CYS A 94 0.85 -5.20 1.47
CA CYS A 94 -0.41 -5.37 0.74
C CYS A 94 -1.17 -6.61 1.20
N LEU A 95 -0.47 -7.74 1.30
CA LEU A 95 -1.06 -8.99 1.78
C LEU A 95 -1.54 -8.86 3.22
N GLY A 96 -0.76 -8.22 4.10
CA GLY A 96 -1.15 -7.91 5.47
C GLY A 96 -2.40 -7.03 5.55
N GLY A 97 -2.52 -6.04 4.66
CA GLY A 97 -3.69 -5.18 4.53
C GLY A 97 -4.95 -5.96 4.16
N PHE A 98 -4.88 -6.79 3.11
CA PHE A 98 -6.00 -7.64 2.70
C PHE A 98 -6.41 -8.65 3.78
N LEU A 99 -5.44 -9.24 4.50
CA LEU A 99 -5.75 -10.13 5.62
C LEU A 99 -6.41 -9.40 6.79
N SER A 100 -5.96 -8.18 7.08
CA SER A 100 -6.57 -7.33 8.12
C SER A 100 -8.01 -6.97 7.75
N GLU A 101 -8.26 -6.61 6.49
CA GLU A 101 -9.58 -6.33 5.96
C GLU A 101 -10.49 -7.56 6.02
N ALA A 102 -9.99 -8.73 5.59
CA ALA A 102 -10.74 -9.97 5.64
C ALA A 102 -11.14 -10.35 7.08
N ALA A 103 -10.23 -10.18 8.04
CA ALA A 103 -10.51 -10.45 9.45
C ALA A 103 -11.58 -9.48 10.00
N ARG A 104 -11.51 -8.19 9.66
CA ARG A 104 -12.51 -7.19 10.02
C ARG A 104 -13.89 -7.55 9.45
N LEU A 105 -13.96 -7.89 8.15
CA LEU A 105 -15.22 -8.25 7.49
C LEU A 105 -15.85 -9.52 8.07
N ALA A 106 -15.03 -10.49 8.48
CA ALA A 106 -15.51 -11.70 9.13
C ALA A 106 -16.11 -11.43 10.52
N MET A 107 -15.60 -10.41 11.23
CA MET A 107 -16.11 -10.01 12.55
C MET A 107 -17.36 -9.14 12.46
N ASP A 108 -17.26 -8.03 11.74
CA ASP A 108 -18.27 -6.96 11.75
C ASP A 108 -19.44 -7.26 10.82
N LYS A 109 -19.23 -8.07 9.77
CA LYS A 109 -20.21 -8.48 8.76
C LYS A 109 -21.10 -7.32 8.26
N PRO A 110 -20.52 -6.20 7.84
CA PRO A 110 -21.31 -5.07 7.36
C PRO A 110 -22.11 -5.48 6.12
N ILE A 111 -23.29 -4.90 5.94
CA ILE A 111 -24.13 -5.16 4.75
C ILE A 111 -23.40 -4.83 3.45
N THR A 112 -22.48 -3.89 3.52
CA THR A 112 -21.64 -3.40 2.41
C THR A 112 -20.37 -4.23 2.18
N ALA A 113 -20.15 -5.32 2.91
CA ALA A 113 -18.93 -6.14 2.84
C ALA A 113 -18.52 -6.54 1.42
N HIS A 114 -19.49 -6.79 0.54
CA HIS A 114 -19.26 -7.21 -0.84
C HIS A 114 -18.60 -6.14 -1.72
N PHE A 115 -18.59 -4.87 -1.30
CA PHE A 115 -17.87 -3.81 -2.00
C PHE A 115 -16.36 -3.86 -1.74
N SER A 116 -15.91 -4.43 -0.62
CA SER A 116 -14.52 -4.82 -0.38
C SER A 116 -14.28 -6.21 -0.99
N TYR A 117 -14.32 -6.32 -2.29
CA TYR A 117 -14.42 -7.59 -3.01
C TYR A 117 -13.23 -8.53 -2.79
N VAL A 118 -12.02 -8.02 -2.61
CA VAL A 118 -10.82 -8.84 -2.30
C VAL A 118 -10.87 -9.30 -0.86
N GLY A 119 -11.04 -8.39 0.10
CA GLY A 119 -11.17 -8.72 1.51
C GLY A 119 -12.33 -9.67 1.79
N TYR A 120 -13.49 -9.42 1.15
CA TYR A 120 -14.67 -10.27 1.23
C TYR A 120 -14.40 -11.68 0.72
N THR A 121 -13.75 -11.83 -0.43
CA THR A 121 -13.39 -13.14 -0.97
C THR A 121 -12.45 -13.88 -0.03
N ILE A 122 -11.44 -13.21 0.50
CA ILE A 122 -10.46 -13.83 1.42
C ILE A 122 -11.15 -14.23 2.73
N SER A 123 -12.09 -13.45 3.24
CA SER A 123 -12.81 -13.77 4.49
C SER A 123 -13.55 -15.11 4.46
N HIS A 124 -13.93 -15.58 3.26
CA HIS A 124 -14.63 -16.86 3.09
C HIS A 124 -13.71 -18.09 3.01
N PHE A 125 -12.38 -17.90 2.92
CA PHE A 125 -11.46 -19.04 2.86
C PHE A 125 -11.28 -19.76 4.21
N LEU A 126 -11.54 -19.07 5.32
CA LEU A 126 -11.38 -19.63 6.66
C LEU A 126 -12.67 -19.43 7.48
N PRO A 127 -12.94 -20.32 8.44
CA PRO A 127 -14.05 -20.15 9.36
C PRO A 127 -13.92 -18.87 10.20
N ASP A 128 -15.04 -18.23 10.52
CA ASP A 128 -15.07 -17.00 11.32
C ASP A 128 -14.31 -17.12 12.65
N SER A 129 -14.37 -18.31 13.29
CA SER A 129 -13.68 -18.58 14.56
C SER A 129 -12.15 -18.38 14.45
N ILE A 130 -11.55 -18.71 13.31
CA ILE A 130 -10.13 -18.51 13.06
C ILE A 130 -9.84 -17.02 12.87
N TRP A 131 -10.66 -16.33 12.08
CA TRP A 131 -10.51 -14.89 11.86
C TRP A 131 -10.59 -14.11 13.17
N ILE A 132 -11.60 -14.39 14.01
CA ILE A 132 -11.80 -13.75 15.31
C ILE A 132 -10.59 -13.98 16.22
N SER A 133 -9.99 -15.18 16.20
CA SER A 133 -8.82 -15.49 17.05
C SER A 133 -7.53 -14.82 16.57
N MET A 134 -7.43 -14.51 15.28
CA MET A 134 -6.22 -13.96 14.64
C MET A 134 -6.31 -12.46 14.36
N GLU A 135 -7.50 -11.86 14.35
CA GLU A 135 -7.74 -10.47 13.96
C GLU A 135 -6.74 -9.50 14.63
N ARG A 136 -6.67 -9.51 15.94
CA ARG A 136 -5.78 -8.61 16.70
C ARG A 136 -4.30 -8.81 16.35
N LYS A 137 -3.88 -10.04 16.08
CA LYS A 137 -2.49 -10.35 15.71
C LYS A 137 -2.18 -9.87 14.31
N ILE A 138 -3.09 -10.08 13.36
CA ILE A 138 -2.99 -9.63 11.97
C ILE A 138 -2.94 -8.10 11.94
N TRP A 139 -3.83 -7.45 12.67
CA TRP A 139 -3.89 -5.99 12.76
C TRP A 139 -2.58 -5.40 13.30
N TRP A 140 -2.07 -5.92 14.43
CA TRP A 140 -0.80 -5.46 14.99
C TRP A 140 0.37 -5.73 14.05
N PHE A 141 0.41 -6.88 13.42
CA PHE A 141 1.45 -7.20 12.45
C PHE A 141 1.44 -6.20 11.29
N HIS A 142 0.27 -5.92 10.71
CA HIS A 142 0.14 -4.96 9.63
C HIS A 142 0.47 -3.54 10.07
N ALA A 143 0.02 -3.10 11.23
CA ALA A 143 0.30 -1.79 11.78
C ALA A 143 1.80 -1.57 12.04
N ILE A 144 2.47 -2.53 12.69
CA ILE A 144 3.91 -2.44 12.98
C ILE A 144 4.73 -2.44 11.68
N THR A 145 4.42 -3.33 10.74
CA THR A 145 5.11 -3.39 9.44
C THR A 145 4.89 -2.12 8.62
N SER A 146 3.70 -1.52 8.68
CA SER A 146 3.40 -0.25 8.02
C SER A 146 4.20 0.91 8.62
N LEU A 147 4.26 1.01 9.94
CA LEU A 147 5.07 2.01 10.64
C LEU A 147 6.56 1.84 10.36
N LEU A 148 7.05 0.60 10.35
CA LEU A 148 8.43 0.30 9.98
C LEU A 148 8.72 0.72 8.54
N PHE A 149 7.84 0.39 7.59
CA PHE A 149 7.98 0.84 6.20
C PHE A 149 8.04 2.36 6.10
N LEU A 150 7.13 3.06 6.77
CA LEU A 150 7.06 4.52 6.75
C LEU A 150 8.33 5.16 7.31
N SER A 151 8.89 4.58 8.40
CA SER A 151 10.15 5.05 9.00
C SER A 151 11.37 4.81 8.11
N LEU A 152 11.36 3.74 7.31
CA LEU A 152 12.44 3.39 6.39
C LEU A 152 12.31 4.11 5.03
N LEU A 153 11.13 4.63 4.69
CA LEU A 153 10.84 5.25 3.40
C LEU A 153 11.85 6.35 3.02
N PRO A 154 12.27 7.27 3.93
CA PRO A 154 13.29 8.28 3.61
C PRO A 154 14.66 7.71 3.26
N MET A 155 14.98 6.50 3.73
CA MET A 155 16.25 5.81 3.49
C MET A 155 16.22 4.96 2.22
N THR A 156 15.05 4.83 1.59
CA THR A 156 14.86 4.03 0.38
C THR A 156 14.93 4.87 -0.88
N LYS A 157 15.16 4.23 -2.02
CA LYS A 157 15.11 4.89 -3.34
C LYS A 157 13.70 5.41 -3.69
N MET A 158 12.66 5.01 -2.99
CA MET A 158 11.32 5.54 -3.22
C MET A 158 11.20 7.02 -2.85
N PHE A 159 12.02 7.51 -1.93
CA PHE A 159 12.04 8.93 -1.58
C PHE A 159 12.43 9.83 -2.75
N HIS A 160 13.26 9.36 -3.69
CA HIS A 160 13.63 10.14 -4.88
C HIS A 160 12.45 10.41 -5.80
N VAL A 161 11.41 9.55 -5.81
CA VAL A 161 10.19 9.76 -6.59
C VAL A 161 9.46 11.00 -6.06
N ILE A 162 9.32 11.12 -4.75
CA ILE A 162 8.70 12.28 -4.09
C ILE A 162 9.56 13.53 -4.31
N ALA A 163 10.87 13.40 -4.13
CA ALA A 163 11.83 14.50 -4.33
C ALA A 163 11.88 15.00 -5.78
N SER A 164 11.75 14.10 -6.78
CA SER A 164 11.76 14.47 -8.19
C SER A 164 10.51 15.26 -8.60
N VAL A 165 9.34 14.90 -8.10
CA VAL A 165 8.09 15.65 -8.30
C VAL A 165 8.23 17.07 -7.75
N THR A 166 8.74 17.20 -6.53
CA THR A 166 8.95 18.51 -5.88
C THR A 166 9.93 19.39 -6.68
N LYS A 167 10.99 18.77 -7.22
CA LYS A 167 11.97 19.48 -8.07
C LYS A 167 11.35 19.98 -9.38
N GLN A 168 10.53 19.15 -10.02
CA GLN A 168 9.83 19.54 -11.27
C GLN A 168 8.87 20.70 -11.05
N ILE A 169 8.13 20.70 -9.95
CA ILE A 169 7.21 21.79 -9.59
C ILE A 169 8.02 23.10 -9.40
N LYS A 170 9.15 23.06 -8.69
CA LYS A 170 10.01 24.24 -8.49
C LYS A 170 10.56 24.79 -9.79
N ILE A 171 11.00 23.93 -10.72
CA ILE A 171 11.51 24.34 -12.04
C ILE A 171 10.40 25.02 -12.85
N LYS A 172 9.19 24.44 -12.87
CA LYS A 172 8.05 25.02 -13.57
C LYS A 172 7.67 26.38 -13.01
N HIS A 173 7.65 26.55 -11.69
CA HIS A 173 7.42 27.84 -11.06
C HIS A 173 8.50 28.90 -11.36
N ALA A 174 9.76 28.49 -11.48
CA ALA A 174 10.84 29.40 -11.82
C ALA A 174 10.75 29.89 -13.28
N MET A 175 10.31 29.02 -14.21
CA MET A 175 10.08 29.39 -15.62
C MET A 175 8.87 30.32 -15.85
N ILE A 176 7.87 30.29 -14.98
CA ILE A 176 6.69 31.16 -15.09
C ILE A 176 6.99 32.57 -14.56
N ARG A 177 8.05 32.75 -13.79
CA ARG A 177 8.45 34.05 -13.21
C ARG A 177 9.46 34.84 -14.05
N GLN A 178 9.93 34.28 -15.16
CA GLN A 178 10.76 34.95 -16.18
C GLN A 178 9.89 35.43 -17.34
#